data_10133d4a0047668a8a0fb4177e23925f
#
_entry.id   10133d4a0047668a8a0fb4177e23925f
#
_cell.length_a   1.000
_cell.length_b   1.000
_cell.length_c   1.000
_cell.angle_alpha   90.00
_cell.angle_beta   90.00
_cell.angle_gamma   90.00
#
_symmetry.space_group_name_H-M   'P 1'
#
loop_
_entity.id
_entity.type
_entity.pdbx_description
1 polymer ?
#
loop_
_entity_poly.entity_id
_entity_poly.type
_entity_poly.pdbx_seq_one_letter_code
_entity_poly.pdbx_strand_id
1 'polypeptide(L)'
;MKHIIILGDGMADHAVECLGRKTLLQYADTEYMDMLARQGRTGRLITVPDGYAPGSEVANTAILGYDLDKVYEGRGPLEAASIGYEMSENDLAIRCNIITLADGKIKNHHGGHLTTEQGDMLIKYLDEHLGNDRVRFITGIQYRHLLVIKNASKHIVCAPPHDHPNEEWRPLLVKPEEGYVPDADDKAEQGRMNAQATADLINDLILRSQELLSKHPFNEGRDVKANSIWPWSGGYRPKMQTIGQMFPQVKRGSVISAVDLIRGIGHYAGLEIIKVEGATGLANTNYEGKAQAAIEALHKDDFVFLHV
;
A
#
# COMPACT_ATOMS: atom_id res chain seq x y z
N MET A 1 -29.20 -12.17 3.20
CA MET A 1 -29.15 -11.35 1.95
C MET A 1 -27.68 -11.34 1.54
N LYS A 2 -27.40 -11.44 0.24
CA LYS A 2 -26.02 -11.38 -0.27
C LYS A 2 -25.73 -9.97 -0.76
N HIS A 3 -24.53 -9.46 -0.46
CA HIS A 3 -24.09 -8.12 -0.85
C HIS A 3 -22.81 -8.22 -1.65
N ILE A 4 -22.67 -7.42 -2.68
CA ILE A 4 -21.44 -7.30 -3.46
C ILE A 4 -21.15 -5.82 -3.74
N ILE A 5 -19.90 -5.43 -3.56
CA ILE A 5 -19.36 -4.19 -4.10
C ILE A 5 -18.48 -4.58 -5.29
N ILE A 6 -18.80 -4.07 -6.47
CA ILE A 6 -17.96 -4.19 -7.66
C ILE A 6 -17.34 -2.81 -7.91
N LEU A 7 -16.05 -2.72 -7.68
CA LEU A 7 -15.30 -1.48 -7.90
C LEU A 7 -14.52 -1.57 -9.21
N GLY A 8 -14.91 -0.76 -10.18
CA GLY A 8 -14.11 -0.49 -11.37
C GLY A 8 -13.16 0.67 -11.09
N ASP A 9 -11.93 0.36 -10.69
CA ASP A 9 -10.93 1.39 -10.40
C ASP A 9 -10.43 2.04 -11.70
N GLY A 10 -10.35 3.38 -11.70
CA GLY A 10 -9.94 4.15 -12.88
C GLY A 10 -10.96 4.23 -14.02
N MET A 11 -12.21 3.78 -13.84
CA MET A 11 -13.24 3.83 -14.88
C MET A 11 -13.86 5.22 -15.07
N ALA A 12 -13.84 6.07 -14.05
CA ALA A 12 -14.37 7.43 -14.13
C ALA A 12 -13.43 8.35 -14.92
N ASP A 13 -13.96 9.12 -15.84
CA ASP A 13 -13.17 10.05 -16.66
C ASP A 13 -14.00 11.26 -17.09
N HIS A 14 -13.34 12.28 -17.64
CA HIS A 14 -13.95 13.43 -18.27
C HIS A 14 -14.44 13.10 -19.67
N ALA A 15 -15.34 13.97 -20.18
CA ALA A 15 -15.82 13.86 -21.56
C ALA A 15 -14.67 14.13 -22.56
N VAL A 16 -14.52 13.24 -23.54
CA VAL A 16 -13.46 13.26 -24.56
C VAL A 16 -14.01 13.84 -25.86
N GLU A 17 -13.40 14.91 -26.41
CA GLU A 17 -13.92 15.63 -27.59
C GLU A 17 -14.00 14.73 -28.82
N CYS A 18 -12.96 13.93 -29.13
CA CYS A 18 -12.97 13.05 -30.29
C CYS A 18 -14.01 11.92 -30.20
N LEU A 19 -14.60 11.67 -29.03
CA LEU A 19 -15.72 10.74 -28.82
C LEU A 19 -17.08 11.44 -28.79
N GLY A 20 -17.19 12.64 -29.36
CA GLY A 20 -18.42 13.42 -29.37
C GLY A 20 -18.79 13.94 -27.98
N ARG A 21 -17.83 14.29 -27.16
CA ARG A 21 -17.99 14.78 -25.79
C ARG A 21 -18.67 13.76 -24.86
N LYS A 22 -18.46 12.48 -25.11
CA LYS A 22 -18.85 11.39 -24.21
C LYS A 22 -17.71 11.02 -23.27
N THR A 23 -18.03 10.55 -22.08
CA THR A 23 -17.06 9.84 -21.22
C THR A 23 -16.74 8.48 -21.83
N LEU A 24 -15.66 7.84 -21.41
CA LEU A 24 -15.30 6.51 -21.88
C LEU A 24 -16.42 5.48 -21.58
N LEU A 25 -17.05 5.55 -20.41
CA LEU A 25 -18.18 4.69 -20.04
C LEU A 25 -19.42 4.95 -20.92
N GLN A 26 -19.68 6.21 -21.29
CA GLN A 26 -20.78 6.52 -22.21
C GLN A 26 -20.51 6.08 -23.66
N TYR A 27 -19.25 5.89 -24.01
CA TYR A 27 -18.87 5.46 -25.36
C TYR A 27 -18.74 3.94 -25.47
N ALA A 28 -18.30 3.27 -24.41
CA ALA A 28 -18.15 1.82 -24.34
C ALA A 28 -19.51 1.10 -24.37
N ASP A 29 -19.51 -0.14 -24.84
CA ASP A 29 -20.67 -1.02 -24.74
C ASP A 29 -20.71 -1.61 -23.32
N THR A 30 -21.64 -1.09 -22.50
CA THR A 30 -21.79 -1.41 -21.08
C THR A 30 -23.21 -1.86 -20.74
N GLU A 31 -23.79 -2.73 -21.54
CA GLU A 31 -25.21 -3.14 -21.45
C GLU A 31 -25.67 -3.47 -20.03
N TYR A 32 -24.91 -4.28 -19.29
CA TYR A 32 -25.29 -4.70 -17.94
C TYR A 32 -25.09 -3.60 -16.90
N MET A 33 -24.05 -2.77 -17.02
CA MET A 33 -23.86 -1.61 -16.15
C MET A 33 -24.99 -0.60 -16.37
N ASP A 34 -25.37 -0.37 -17.61
CA ASP A 34 -26.49 0.50 -18.00
C ASP A 34 -27.82 -0.02 -17.46
N MET A 35 -28.03 -1.34 -17.53
CA MET A 35 -29.22 -1.97 -16.95
C MET A 35 -29.28 -1.73 -15.45
N LEU A 36 -28.18 -1.97 -14.73
CA LEU A 36 -28.11 -1.73 -13.27
C LEU A 36 -28.34 -0.26 -12.92
N ALA A 37 -27.76 0.67 -13.69
CA ALA A 37 -27.96 2.10 -13.49
C ALA A 37 -29.42 2.53 -13.73
N ARG A 38 -30.10 1.94 -14.72
CA ARG A 38 -31.53 2.23 -15.01
C ARG A 38 -32.48 1.64 -13.96
N GLN A 39 -32.16 0.47 -13.40
CA GLN A 39 -33.02 -0.22 -12.44
C GLN A 39 -32.72 0.11 -10.99
N GLY A 40 -31.49 0.58 -10.72
CA GLY A 40 -30.99 0.90 -9.40
C GLY A 40 -31.12 2.38 -9.03
N ARG A 41 -30.30 2.77 -8.11
CA ARG A 41 -30.10 4.16 -7.69
C ARG A 41 -28.68 4.57 -8.01
N THR A 42 -28.53 5.75 -8.63
CA THR A 42 -27.22 6.34 -8.92
C THR A 42 -26.95 7.50 -7.97
N GLY A 43 -25.68 7.78 -7.72
CA GLY A 43 -25.27 8.86 -6.85
C GLY A 43 -23.78 9.16 -6.99
N ARG A 44 -23.30 10.09 -6.17
CA ARG A 44 -21.87 10.41 -6.06
C ARG A 44 -21.40 10.05 -4.65
N LEU A 45 -20.23 9.43 -4.55
CA LEU A 45 -19.57 9.10 -3.31
C LEU A 45 -18.24 9.87 -3.25
N ILE A 46 -17.98 10.51 -2.11
CA ILE A 46 -16.66 11.10 -1.82
C ILE A 46 -15.79 9.97 -1.29
N THR A 47 -14.85 9.53 -2.10
CA THR A 47 -13.95 8.41 -1.75
C THR A 47 -12.61 8.87 -1.18
N VAL A 48 -12.24 10.13 -1.45
CA VAL A 48 -11.07 10.79 -0.87
C VAL A 48 -11.56 12.04 -0.15
N PRO A 49 -11.74 12.02 1.18
CA PRO A 49 -12.12 13.19 1.95
C PRO A 49 -11.05 14.29 1.91
N ASP A 50 -11.47 15.52 2.22
CA ASP A 50 -10.54 16.65 2.35
C ASP A 50 -9.45 16.34 3.40
N GLY A 51 -8.21 16.74 3.11
CA GLY A 51 -7.06 16.49 3.97
C GLY A 51 -6.29 15.21 3.66
N TYR A 52 -6.83 14.32 2.83
CA TYR A 52 -6.14 13.10 2.40
C TYR A 52 -5.56 13.23 1.00
N ALA A 53 -4.34 12.72 0.81
CA ALA A 53 -3.77 12.58 -0.53
C ALA A 53 -4.55 11.53 -1.35
N PRO A 54 -4.79 11.77 -2.65
CA PRO A 54 -5.41 10.79 -3.53
C PRO A 54 -4.61 9.49 -3.56
N GLY A 55 -5.26 8.38 -3.19
CA GLY A 55 -4.64 7.06 -3.19
C GLY A 55 -5.68 5.95 -3.09
N SER A 56 -5.38 4.80 -3.70
CA SER A 56 -6.28 3.64 -3.67
C SER A 56 -6.53 3.13 -2.26
N GLU A 57 -5.55 3.24 -1.36
CA GLU A 57 -5.69 2.87 0.04
C GLU A 57 -6.70 3.74 0.78
N VAL A 58 -6.70 5.04 0.52
CA VAL A 58 -7.67 6.00 1.10
C VAL A 58 -9.06 5.71 0.54
N ALA A 59 -9.17 5.69 -0.79
CA ALA A 59 -10.46 5.53 -1.46
C ALA A 59 -11.14 4.20 -1.12
N ASN A 60 -10.40 3.08 -1.15
CA ASN A 60 -10.99 1.77 -0.89
C ASN A 60 -11.37 1.59 0.59
N THR A 61 -10.60 2.16 1.52
CA THR A 61 -10.95 2.16 2.95
C THR A 61 -12.25 2.95 3.19
N ALA A 62 -12.40 4.12 2.55
CA ALA A 62 -13.62 4.91 2.62
C ALA A 62 -14.83 4.21 1.98
N ILE A 63 -14.65 3.54 0.82
CA ILE A 63 -15.70 2.77 0.12
C ILE A 63 -16.23 1.64 1.01
N LEU A 64 -15.38 1.00 1.81
CA LEU A 64 -15.79 -0.03 2.76
C LEU A 64 -16.48 0.53 4.01
N GLY A 65 -16.62 1.85 4.12
CA GLY A 65 -17.38 2.53 5.19
C GLY A 65 -16.57 2.83 6.44
N TYR A 66 -15.25 2.79 6.36
CA TYR A 66 -14.39 3.13 7.50
C TYR A 66 -14.18 4.64 7.62
N ASP A 67 -14.10 5.10 8.86
CA ASP A 67 -13.67 6.43 9.23
C ASP A 67 -12.13 6.51 9.16
N LEU A 68 -11.63 7.19 8.13
CA LEU A 68 -10.19 7.26 7.86
C LEU A 68 -9.40 7.91 9.00
N ASP A 69 -9.96 8.89 9.69
CA ASP A 69 -9.30 9.56 10.82
C ASP A 69 -9.01 8.60 11.98
N LYS A 70 -9.72 7.47 12.03
CA LYS A 70 -9.57 6.47 13.08
C LYS A 70 -8.74 5.26 12.69
N VAL A 71 -8.71 4.94 11.39
CA VAL A 71 -8.15 3.65 10.96
C VAL A 71 -7.00 3.76 9.96
N TYR A 72 -6.83 4.92 9.31
CA TYR A 72 -5.79 5.05 8.29
C TYR A 72 -4.41 5.27 8.94
N GLU A 73 -3.52 4.32 8.70
CA GLU A 73 -2.16 4.31 9.27
C GLU A 73 -1.06 4.35 8.17
N GLY A 74 -1.43 4.63 6.92
CA GLY A 74 -0.48 4.62 5.80
C GLY A 74 -0.39 3.28 5.07
N ARG A 75 0.53 3.17 4.12
CA ARG A 75 0.68 1.99 3.23
C ARG A 75 1.45 0.84 3.87
N GLY A 76 2.44 1.14 4.70
CA GLY A 76 3.30 0.12 5.29
C GLY A 76 2.54 -1.03 5.95
N PRO A 77 1.60 -0.76 6.87
CA PRO A 77 0.78 -1.79 7.49
C PRO A 77 -0.07 -2.61 6.52
N LEU A 78 -0.61 -1.98 5.47
CA LEU A 78 -1.42 -2.67 4.46
C LEU A 78 -0.57 -3.61 3.61
N GLU A 79 0.63 -3.18 3.24
CA GLU A 79 1.58 -4.04 2.53
C GLU A 79 2.11 -5.18 3.42
N ALA A 80 2.32 -4.92 4.72
CA ALA A 80 2.65 -5.96 5.70
C ALA A 80 1.61 -7.08 5.69
N ALA A 81 0.33 -6.73 5.82
CA ALA A 81 -0.76 -7.69 5.78
C ALA A 81 -0.82 -8.46 4.44
N SER A 82 -0.59 -7.78 3.31
CA SER A 82 -0.68 -8.41 1.98
C SER A 82 0.39 -9.48 1.74
N ILE A 83 1.58 -9.30 2.32
CA ILE A 83 2.69 -10.27 2.25
C ILE A 83 2.64 -11.32 3.37
N GLY A 84 1.61 -11.27 4.23
CA GLY A 84 1.41 -12.23 5.34
C GLY A 84 2.27 -11.93 6.57
N TYR A 85 2.77 -10.71 6.73
CA TYR A 85 3.43 -10.31 7.96
C TYR A 85 2.41 -9.87 9.01
N GLU A 86 2.32 -10.63 10.09
CA GLU A 86 1.46 -10.31 11.23
C GLU A 86 2.11 -9.26 12.14
N MET A 87 1.64 -8.02 12.03
CA MET A 87 2.14 -6.92 12.85
C MET A 87 1.72 -7.07 14.31
N SER A 88 2.65 -6.89 15.22
CA SER A 88 2.36 -6.64 16.64
C SER A 88 1.93 -5.19 16.87
N GLU A 89 1.35 -4.91 18.04
CA GLU A 89 0.99 -3.53 18.43
C GLU A 89 2.21 -2.61 18.56
N ASN A 90 3.40 -3.18 18.74
CA ASN A 90 4.65 -2.44 18.90
C ASN A 90 5.39 -2.19 17.58
N ASP A 91 4.92 -2.73 16.47
CA ASP A 91 5.58 -2.59 15.19
C ASP A 91 5.21 -1.26 14.51
N LEU A 92 6.22 -0.58 14.00
CA LEU A 92 6.10 0.43 12.97
C LEU A 92 6.48 -0.23 11.65
N ALA A 93 5.53 -0.43 10.75
CA ALA A 93 5.78 -0.97 9.42
C ALA A 93 5.87 0.16 8.40
N ILE A 94 6.95 0.19 7.63
CA ILE A 94 7.27 1.26 6.68
C ILE A 94 7.51 0.62 5.34
N ARG A 95 6.83 1.08 4.29
CA ARG A 95 7.18 0.68 2.93
C ARG A 95 8.63 1.06 2.65
N CYS A 96 9.42 0.15 2.12
CA CYS A 96 10.84 0.31 1.88
C CYS A 96 11.18 -0.03 0.42
N ASN A 97 11.40 0.99 -0.40
CA ASN A 97 11.84 0.77 -1.77
C ASN A 97 13.36 0.53 -1.82
N ILE A 98 13.82 -0.30 -2.75
CA ILE A 98 15.20 -0.24 -3.22
C ILE A 98 15.23 0.72 -4.41
N ILE A 99 16.06 1.76 -4.33
CA ILE A 99 16.13 2.85 -5.30
C ILE A 99 17.54 2.99 -5.92
N THR A 100 17.64 3.83 -6.93
CA THR A 100 18.91 4.27 -7.52
C THR A 100 19.24 5.70 -7.14
N LEU A 101 20.37 5.88 -6.47
CA LEU A 101 20.98 7.18 -6.24
C LEU A 101 22.20 7.34 -7.13
N ALA A 102 22.34 8.50 -7.80
CA ALA A 102 23.53 8.89 -8.52
C ALA A 102 23.66 10.42 -8.52
N ASP A 103 24.88 10.95 -8.54
CA ASP A 103 25.18 12.38 -8.56
C ASP A 103 24.46 13.17 -7.45
N GLY A 104 24.30 12.57 -6.27
CA GLY A 104 23.58 13.17 -5.15
C GLY A 104 22.05 13.25 -5.29
N LYS A 105 21.46 12.57 -6.29
CA LYS A 105 20.06 12.68 -6.66
C LYS A 105 19.35 11.32 -6.69
N ILE A 106 18.02 11.33 -6.51
CA ILE A 106 17.16 10.15 -6.75
C ILE A 106 17.00 9.98 -8.27
N LYS A 107 17.70 9.02 -8.87
CA LYS A 107 17.63 8.76 -10.31
C LYS A 107 16.42 7.93 -10.71
N ASN A 108 16.07 6.92 -9.93
CA ASN A 108 14.80 6.25 -10.06
C ASN A 108 14.38 5.59 -8.74
N HIS A 109 13.09 5.41 -8.56
CA HIS A 109 12.48 4.88 -7.35
C HIS A 109 12.31 3.35 -7.35
N HIS A 110 12.80 2.64 -8.36
CA HIS A 110 12.60 1.21 -8.58
C HIS A 110 13.91 0.40 -8.78
N GLY A 111 15.07 0.98 -8.43
CA GLY A 111 16.35 0.26 -8.43
C GLY A 111 16.79 -0.33 -9.77
N GLY A 112 16.35 0.24 -10.92
CA GLY A 112 16.67 -0.27 -12.25
C GLY A 112 15.78 -1.45 -12.68
N HIS A 113 14.49 -1.43 -12.35
CA HIS A 113 13.52 -2.47 -12.68
C HIS A 113 13.91 -3.85 -12.14
N LEU A 114 14.12 -3.93 -10.83
CA LEU A 114 14.43 -5.19 -10.15
C LEU A 114 13.33 -6.23 -10.38
N THR A 115 13.72 -7.48 -10.62
CA THR A 115 12.81 -8.62 -10.49
C THR A 115 12.55 -8.90 -9.01
N THR A 116 11.52 -9.70 -8.71
CA THR A 116 11.22 -10.07 -7.31
C THR A 116 12.37 -10.85 -6.68
N GLU A 117 13.01 -11.74 -7.43
CA GLU A 117 14.16 -12.56 -6.98
C GLU A 117 15.39 -11.67 -6.69
N GLN A 118 15.63 -10.66 -7.53
CA GLN A 118 16.72 -9.70 -7.31
C GLN A 118 16.47 -8.83 -6.08
N GLY A 119 15.24 -8.35 -5.93
CA GLY A 119 14.84 -7.59 -4.75
C GLY A 119 14.92 -8.42 -3.47
N ASP A 120 14.46 -9.67 -3.51
CA ASP A 120 14.54 -10.62 -2.38
C ASP A 120 15.99 -10.83 -1.92
N MET A 121 16.90 -11.09 -2.86
CA MET A 121 18.32 -11.27 -2.58
C MET A 121 18.92 -10.05 -1.87
N LEU A 122 18.65 -8.84 -2.38
CA LEU A 122 19.20 -7.61 -1.80
C LEU A 122 18.61 -7.29 -0.43
N ILE A 123 17.32 -7.52 -0.23
CA ILE A 123 16.65 -7.28 1.05
C ILE A 123 17.10 -8.28 2.12
N LYS A 124 17.26 -9.56 1.79
CA LYS A 124 17.81 -10.55 2.70
C LYS A 124 19.25 -10.22 3.11
N TYR A 125 20.05 -9.77 2.15
CA TYR A 125 21.40 -9.29 2.44
C TYR A 125 21.38 -8.10 3.42
N LEU A 126 20.46 -7.16 3.26
CA LEU A 126 20.31 -6.05 4.19
C LEU A 126 19.79 -6.51 5.56
N ASP A 127 18.84 -7.44 5.62
CA ASP A 127 18.34 -7.99 6.90
C ASP A 127 19.45 -8.72 7.66
N GLU A 128 20.33 -9.44 6.96
CA GLU A 128 21.48 -10.13 7.56
C GLU A 128 22.50 -9.15 8.18
N HIS A 129 22.73 -7.98 7.54
CA HIS A 129 23.80 -7.05 7.95
C HIS A 129 23.30 -5.89 8.83
N LEU A 130 22.04 -5.49 8.71
CA LEU A 130 21.43 -4.36 9.40
C LEU A 130 20.29 -4.77 10.33
N GLY A 131 19.69 -5.95 10.09
CA GLY A 131 18.61 -6.48 10.90
C GLY A 131 19.08 -6.90 12.30
N ASN A 132 18.17 -6.83 13.27
CA ASN A 132 18.37 -7.23 14.65
C ASN A 132 17.02 -7.44 15.34
N ASP A 133 16.99 -7.61 16.66
CA ASP A 133 15.75 -7.82 17.42
C ASP A 133 14.72 -6.69 17.29
N ARG A 134 15.16 -5.49 16.91
CA ARG A 134 14.32 -4.29 16.72
C ARG A 134 14.01 -4.00 15.26
N VAL A 135 14.94 -4.24 14.35
CA VAL A 135 14.89 -3.86 12.95
C VAL A 135 14.84 -5.09 12.07
N ARG A 136 13.84 -5.18 11.20
CA ARG A 136 13.72 -6.26 10.22
C ARG A 136 13.42 -5.71 8.84
N PHE A 137 14.07 -6.28 7.83
CA PHE A 137 13.77 -6.06 6.43
C PHE A 137 13.04 -7.28 5.88
N ILE A 138 11.88 -7.07 5.27
CA ILE A 138 11.01 -8.15 4.83
C ILE A 138 10.77 -8.02 3.32
N THR A 139 10.93 -9.12 2.61
CA THR A 139 10.77 -9.17 1.17
C THR A 139 9.32 -8.92 0.75
N GLY A 140 9.15 -8.01 -0.21
CA GLY A 140 7.93 -7.80 -0.95
C GLY A 140 8.10 -8.19 -2.42
N ILE A 141 7.57 -7.37 -3.34
CA ILE A 141 7.58 -7.63 -4.77
C ILE A 141 8.47 -6.62 -5.49
N GLN A 142 9.40 -7.12 -6.33
CA GLN A 142 10.32 -6.31 -7.12
C GLN A 142 11.18 -5.39 -6.23
N TYR A 143 11.03 -4.07 -6.36
CA TYR A 143 11.74 -3.06 -5.59
C TYR A 143 11.01 -2.63 -4.31
N ARG A 144 9.79 -3.15 -4.08
CA ARG A 144 8.89 -2.79 -2.97
C ARG A 144 9.00 -3.79 -1.85
N HIS A 145 9.52 -3.38 -0.74
CA HIS A 145 9.77 -4.19 0.44
C HIS A 145 9.21 -3.49 1.69
N LEU A 146 9.41 -4.11 2.84
CA LEU A 146 8.96 -3.59 4.12
C LEU A 146 10.15 -3.47 5.07
N LEU A 147 10.22 -2.34 5.77
CA LEU A 147 11.05 -2.13 6.95
C LEU A 147 10.13 -2.12 8.17
N VAL A 148 10.42 -3.00 9.13
CA VAL A 148 9.68 -3.05 10.40
C VAL A 148 10.62 -2.66 11.52
N ILE A 149 10.21 -1.70 12.36
CA ILE A 149 10.95 -1.23 13.51
C ILE A 149 10.07 -1.33 14.76
N LYS A 150 10.49 -2.13 15.73
CA LYS A 150 9.76 -2.27 17.00
C LYS A 150 9.97 -1.05 17.89
N ASN A 151 8.89 -0.61 18.52
CA ASN A 151 8.87 0.51 19.46
C ASN A 151 9.44 1.81 18.84
N ALA A 152 9.14 2.07 17.57
CA ALA A 152 9.48 3.31 16.90
C ALA A 152 8.22 4.19 16.75
N SER A 153 8.39 5.51 16.73
CA SER A 153 7.30 6.46 16.53
C SER A 153 6.94 6.57 15.05
N LYS A 154 5.63 6.63 14.74
CA LYS A 154 5.13 6.92 13.39
C LYS A 154 5.15 8.42 13.03
N HIS A 155 5.35 9.29 14.01
CA HIS A 155 5.34 10.74 13.86
C HIS A 155 6.61 11.27 13.19
N ILE A 156 6.87 10.74 12.00
CA ILE A 156 7.99 11.06 11.13
C ILE A 156 7.49 11.42 9.73
N VAL A 157 8.19 12.33 9.08
CA VAL A 157 7.92 12.71 7.69
C VAL A 157 8.92 12.03 6.78
N CYS A 158 8.40 11.26 5.84
CA CYS A 158 9.16 10.54 4.83
C CYS A 158 8.68 10.96 3.43
N ALA A 159 9.61 11.40 2.58
CA ALA A 159 9.30 11.79 1.21
C ALA A 159 9.13 10.57 0.30
N PRO A 160 7.99 10.40 -0.42
CA PRO A 160 7.83 9.32 -1.39
C PRO A 160 8.83 9.48 -2.55
N PRO A 161 9.66 8.48 -2.88
CA PRO A 161 10.77 8.68 -3.83
C PRO A 161 10.31 8.87 -5.27
N HIS A 162 9.08 8.52 -5.61
CA HIS A 162 8.49 8.71 -6.95
C HIS A 162 7.99 10.14 -7.19
N ASP A 163 7.82 10.94 -6.13
CA ASP A 163 7.41 12.34 -6.24
C ASP A 163 8.63 13.29 -6.40
N HIS A 164 9.83 12.75 -6.19
CA HIS A 164 11.09 13.52 -6.20
C HIS A 164 12.12 13.02 -7.25
N PRO A 165 11.73 12.79 -8.52
CA PRO A 165 12.64 12.30 -9.53
C PRO A 165 13.68 13.38 -9.87
N ASN A 166 14.98 12.99 -9.85
CA ASN A 166 16.14 13.86 -10.09
C ASN A 166 16.35 14.99 -9.06
N GLU A 167 15.69 14.95 -7.92
CA GLU A 167 15.95 15.86 -6.81
C GLU A 167 17.12 15.37 -5.93
N GLU A 168 17.74 16.29 -5.19
CA GLU A 168 18.76 15.97 -4.20
C GLU A 168 18.15 15.15 -3.05
N TRP A 169 18.73 13.99 -2.75
CA TRP A 169 18.16 13.09 -1.76
C TRP A 169 18.42 13.50 -0.29
N ARG A 170 19.53 14.22 -0.01
CA ARG A 170 19.89 14.58 1.37
C ARG A 170 18.86 15.45 2.08
N PRO A 171 18.26 16.47 1.46
CA PRO A 171 17.18 17.25 2.08
C PRO A 171 15.91 16.46 2.34
N LEU A 172 15.71 15.32 1.64
CA LEU A 172 14.55 14.45 1.71
C LEU A 172 14.70 13.33 2.77
N LEU A 173 15.80 13.29 3.51
CA LEU A 173 15.97 12.35 4.63
C LEU A 173 14.83 12.51 5.63
N VAL A 174 14.55 11.43 6.35
CA VAL A 174 13.45 11.36 7.32
C VAL A 174 13.64 12.40 8.43
N LYS A 175 12.56 13.07 8.77
CA LYS A 175 12.52 14.11 9.81
C LYS A 175 11.40 13.79 10.80
N PRO A 176 11.50 14.25 12.07
CA PRO A 176 10.34 14.22 12.96
C PRO A 176 9.23 15.11 12.38
N GLU A 177 7.98 14.75 12.67
CA GLU A 177 6.81 15.55 12.33
C GLU A 177 6.86 16.89 13.08
N GLU A 178 6.80 17.99 12.34
CA GLU A 178 6.93 19.32 12.91
C GLU A 178 5.70 19.66 13.76
N GLY A 179 5.94 20.14 14.98
CA GLY A 179 4.87 20.51 15.91
C GLY A 179 4.21 19.32 16.64
N TYR A 180 4.59 18.08 16.33
CA TYR A 180 4.09 16.94 17.09
C TYR A 180 4.69 16.93 18.51
N VAL A 181 3.81 16.98 19.49
CA VAL A 181 4.13 16.80 20.92
C VAL A 181 3.41 15.54 21.40
N PRO A 182 4.13 14.52 21.90
CA PRO A 182 3.48 13.31 22.42
C PRO A 182 2.46 13.67 23.49
N ASP A 183 1.24 13.19 23.33
CA ASP A 183 0.22 13.25 24.38
C ASP A 183 0.61 12.24 25.46
N ALA A 184 0.63 12.68 26.72
CA ALA A 184 0.93 11.83 27.86
C ALA A 184 -0.05 10.66 28.00
N ASP A 185 -1.27 10.82 27.50
CA ASP A 185 -2.33 9.81 27.49
C ASP A 185 -2.36 8.95 26.22
N ASP A 186 -1.51 9.24 25.21
CA ASP A 186 -1.41 8.42 23.99
C ASP A 186 -0.70 7.08 24.28
N LYS A 187 -1.51 6.09 24.60
CA LYS A 187 -1.01 4.72 24.86
C LYS A 187 -0.27 4.10 23.69
N ALA A 188 -0.50 4.58 22.46
CA ALA A 188 0.18 4.06 21.29
C ALA A 188 1.64 4.52 21.24
N GLU A 189 1.96 5.69 21.80
CA GLU A 189 3.32 6.23 21.84
C GLU A 189 4.10 5.87 23.11
N GLN A 190 3.42 5.39 24.17
CA GLN A 190 4.08 5.02 25.42
C GLN A 190 5.11 3.90 25.23
N GLY A 191 6.33 4.14 25.70
CA GLY A 191 7.43 3.17 25.61
C GLY A 191 8.08 3.08 24.23
N ARG A 192 7.65 3.88 23.26
CA ARG A 192 8.28 3.97 21.94
C ARG A 192 9.45 4.96 21.95
N MET A 193 10.35 4.81 20.99
CA MET A 193 11.34 5.84 20.67
C MET A 193 10.61 7.11 20.25
N ASN A 194 11.15 8.28 20.62
CA ASN A 194 10.59 9.53 20.11
C ASN A 194 10.81 9.68 18.59
N ALA A 195 10.11 10.61 17.98
CA ALA A 195 10.14 10.84 16.54
C ALA A 195 11.56 11.17 16.01
N GLN A 196 12.36 11.96 16.77
CA GLN A 196 13.73 12.29 16.38
C GLN A 196 14.62 11.04 16.37
N ALA A 197 14.59 10.23 17.43
CA ALA A 197 15.38 9.02 17.50
C ALA A 197 14.96 7.99 16.44
N THR A 198 13.67 7.94 16.09
CA THR A 198 13.17 7.10 14.98
C THR A 198 13.70 7.60 13.64
N ALA A 199 13.64 8.91 13.38
CA ALA A 199 14.17 9.50 12.15
C ALA A 199 15.69 9.26 12.02
N ASP A 200 16.45 9.45 13.10
CA ASP A 200 17.89 9.23 13.13
C ASP A 200 18.24 7.76 12.82
N LEU A 201 17.51 6.81 13.42
CA LEU A 201 17.69 5.38 13.14
C LEU A 201 17.42 5.04 11.67
N ILE A 202 16.32 5.55 11.09
CA ILE A 202 15.99 5.28 9.70
C ILE A 202 17.04 5.90 8.77
N ASN A 203 17.50 7.10 9.06
CA ASN A 203 18.55 7.76 8.28
C ASN A 203 19.88 7.01 8.35
N ASP A 204 20.25 6.48 9.51
CA ASP A 204 21.42 5.60 9.65
C ASP A 204 21.27 4.34 8.78
N LEU A 205 20.11 3.70 8.79
CA LEU A 205 19.82 2.54 7.93
C LEU A 205 19.91 2.87 6.45
N ILE A 206 19.41 4.04 6.01
CA ILE A 206 19.55 4.52 4.63
C ILE A 206 21.03 4.65 4.26
N LEU A 207 21.83 5.34 5.06
CA LEU A 207 23.26 5.57 4.80
C LEU A 207 24.05 4.26 4.78
N ARG A 208 23.84 3.39 5.75
CA ARG A 208 24.51 2.09 5.81
C ARG A 208 24.10 1.17 4.68
N SER A 209 22.83 1.23 4.24
CA SER A 209 22.40 0.47 3.07
C SER A 209 23.14 0.90 1.79
N GLN A 210 23.47 2.19 1.65
CA GLN A 210 24.26 2.70 0.51
C GLN A 210 25.68 2.12 0.53
N GLU A 211 26.30 2.05 1.70
CA GLU A 211 27.64 1.45 1.84
C GLU A 211 27.66 -0.04 1.49
N LEU A 212 26.66 -0.79 1.96
CA LEU A 212 26.55 -2.22 1.71
C LEU A 212 26.20 -2.53 0.26
N LEU A 213 25.15 -1.90 -0.25
CA LEU A 213 24.66 -2.17 -1.61
C LEU A 213 25.63 -1.68 -2.68
N SER A 214 26.39 -0.59 -2.45
CA SER A 214 27.41 -0.13 -3.40
C SER A 214 28.53 -1.14 -3.60
N LYS A 215 28.81 -1.97 -2.60
CA LYS A 215 29.84 -3.03 -2.64
C LYS A 215 29.28 -4.40 -3.01
N HIS A 216 27.96 -4.53 -3.13
CA HIS A 216 27.33 -5.81 -3.43
C HIS A 216 27.60 -6.23 -4.88
N PRO A 217 28.00 -7.49 -5.15
CA PRO A 217 28.35 -7.98 -6.51
C PRO A 217 27.24 -7.77 -7.54
N PHE A 218 25.99 -7.75 -7.10
CA PHE A 218 24.85 -7.45 -7.98
C PHE A 218 25.00 -6.12 -8.75
N ASN A 219 25.66 -5.13 -8.14
CA ASN A 219 25.83 -3.79 -8.72
C ASN A 219 27.10 -3.63 -9.59
N GLU A 220 27.95 -4.69 -9.67
CA GLU A 220 29.13 -4.65 -10.52
C GLU A 220 28.74 -4.61 -12.00
N GLY A 221 29.34 -3.69 -12.75
CA GLY A 221 29.10 -3.53 -14.19
C GLY A 221 27.71 -3.06 -14.60
N ARG A 222 26.82 -2.71 -13.65
CA ARG A 222 25.48 -2.19 -13.96
C ARG A 222 25.51 -0.68 -14.13
N ASP A 223 24.89 -0.20 -15.21
CA ASP A 223 24.69 1.24 -15.45
C ASP A 223 23.70 1.84 -14.43
N VAL A 224 22.65 1.08 -14.11
CA VAL A 224 21.63 1.45 -13.13
C VAL A 224 21.77 0.57 -11.90
N LYS A 225 22.23 1.15 -10.80
CA LYS A 225 22.53 0.46 -9.54
C LYS A 225 21.35 0.50 -8.59
N ALA A 226 21.06 -0.63 -7.95
CA ALA A 226 20.14 -0.74 -6.82
C ALA A 226 20.94 -0.49 -5.53
N ASN A 227 21.17 0.78 -5.16
CA ASN A 227 22.21 1.16 -4.23
C ASN A 227 21.77 1.89 -2.97
N SER A 228 20.48 2.01 -2.72
CA SER A 228 19.95 2.57 -1.46
C SER A 228 18.58 1.99 -1.16
N ILE A 229 18.25 1.87 0.12
CA ILE A 229 16.85 1.78 0.53
C ILE A 229 16.25 3.17 0.64
N TRP A 230 14.91 3.22 0.56
CA TRP A 230 14.15 4.44 0.77
C TRP A 230 12.83 4.14 1.48
N PRO A 231 12.79 4.22 2.82
CA PRO A 231 11.59 4.03 3.61
C PRO A 231 10.62 5.21 3.49
N TRP A 232 9.31 4.92 3.37
CA TRP A 232 8.26 5.93 3.29
C TRP A 232 6.88 5.36 3.63
N SER A 233 5.91 6.20 3.99
CA SER A 233 4.52 5.84 4.33
C SER A 233 4.44 4.74 5.40
N GLY A 234 5.03 5.01 6.55
CA GLY A 234 4.98 4.15 7.72
C GLY A 234 3.70 4.31 8.53
N GLY A 235 3.38 3.29 9.34
CA GLY A 235 2.27 3.34 10.28
C GLY A 235 2.25 2.15 11.22
N TYR A 236 1.36 2.22 12.21
CA TYR A 236 1.10 1.14 13.15
C TYR A 236 0.09 0.15 12.61
N ARG A 237 -0.13 -0.95 13.33
CA ARG A 237 -1.20 -1.87 13.01
C ARG A 237 -2.56 -1.15 13.04
N PRO A 238 -3.33 -1.11 11.95
CA PRO A 238 -4.61 -0.44 11.91
C PRO A 238 -5.60 -1.02 12.92
N LYS A 239 -6.28 -0.17 13.66
CA LYS A 239 -7.34 -0.56 14.60
C LYS A 239 -8.69 -0.61 13.89
N MET A 240 -8.78 -1.47 12.87
CA MET A 240 -10.00 -1.65 12.09
C MET A 240 -10.94 -2.67 12.75
N GLN A 241 -12.22 -2.32 12.83
CA GLN A 241 -13.26 -3.32 13.08
C GLN A 241 -13.43 -4.18 11.83
N THR A 242 -13.69 -5.48 12.00
CA THR A 242 -14.03 -6.31 10.85
C THR A 242 -15.38 -5.90 10.25
N ILE A 243 -15.61 -6.22 8.98
CA ILE A 243 -16.93 -5.99 8.33
C ILE A 243 -18.05 -6.67 9.12
N GLY A 244 -17.82 -7.87 9.67
CA GLY A 244 -18.79 -8.55 10.50
C GLY A 244 -19.05 -7.87 11.86
N GLN A 245 -18.10 -7.13 12.39
CA GLN A 245 -18.30 -6.31 13.60
C GLN A 245 -19.10 -5.04 13.31
N MET A 246 -18.83 -4.37 12.19
CA MET A 246 -19.58 -3.18 11.75
C MET A 246 -21.00 -3.55 11.28
N PHE A 247 -21.14 -4.67 10.60
CA PHE A 247 -22.39 -5.15 10.02
C PHE A 247 -22.68 -6.58 10.48
N PRO A 248 -23.34 -6.78 11.65
CA PRO A 248 -23.54 -8.10 12.26
C PRO A 248 -24.30 -9.13 11.41
N GLN A 249 -25.01 -8.69 10.37
CA GLN A 249 -25.66 -9.54 9.38
C GLN A 249 -24.67 -10.20 8.40
N VAL A 250 -23.46 -9.67 8.27
CA VAL A 250 -22.38 -10.26 7.47
C VAL A 250 -21.60 -11.24 8.37
N LYS A 251 -21.78 -12.53 8.16
CA LYS A 251 -21.06 -13.55 8.93
C LYS A 251 -19.77 -13.97 8.24
N ARG A 252 -19.75 -13.91 6.92
CA ARG A 252 -18.58 -14.21 6.07
C ARG A 252 -18.52 -13.24 4.93
N GLY A 253 -17.30 -12.85 4.58
CA GLY A 253 -17.07 -12.00 3.43
C GLY A 253 -15.70 -12.25 2.81
N SER A 254 -15.56 -11.91 1.53
CA SER A 254 -14.35 -12.11 0.76
C SER A 254 -13.96 -10.84 0.01
N VAL A 255 -12.66 -10.72 -0.28
CA VAL A 255 -12.09 -9.71 -1.19
C VAL A 255 -11.37 -10.38 -2.35
N ILE A 256 -11.65 -9.89 -3.55
CA ILE A 256 -11.01 -10.32 -4.80
C ILE A 256 -10.30 -9.12 -5.40
N SER A 257 -8.97 -9.13 -5.40
CA SER A 257 -8.13 -8.07 -5.98
C SER A 257 -6.78 -8.63 -6.40
N ALA A 258 -6.19 -8.04 -7.45
CA ALA A 258 -4.80 -8.27 -7.82
C ALA A 258 -3.83 -7.32 -7.09
N VAL A 259 -4.35 -6.29 -6.43
CA VAL A 259 -3.57 -5.21 -5.80
C VAL A 259 -3.33 -5.51 -4.33
N ASP A 260 -2.06 -5.52 -3.92
CA ASP A 260 -1.66 -5.87 -2.56
C ASP A 260 -2.26 -4.93 -1.50
N LEU A 261 -2.32 -3.63 -1.76
CA LEU A 261 -2.96 -2.66 -0.84
C LEU A 261 -4.42 -3.03 -0.54
N ILE A 262 -5.18 -3.45 -1.55
CA ILE A 262 -6.58 -3.83 -1.39
C ILE A 262 -6.72 -5.14 -0.62
N ARG A 263 -5.80 -6.09 -0.85
CA ARG A 263 -5.73 -7.33 -0.05
C ARG A 263 -5.41 -7.02 1.41
N GLY A 264 -4.49 -6.08 1.67
CA GLY A 264 -4.16 -5.62 3.02
C GLY A 264 -5.36 -5.00 3.75
N ILE A 265 -6.14 -4.14 3.06
CA ILE A 265 -7.40 -3.60 3.59
C ILE A 265 -8.37 -4.75 3.90
N GLY A 266 -8.54 -5.68 2.97
CA GLY A 266 -9.40 -6.86 3.15
C GLY A 266 -9.00 -7.71 4.34
N HIS A 267 -7.70 -7.92 4.56
CA HIS A 267 -7.17 -8.64 5.73
C HIS A 267 -7.61 -7.98 7.04
N TYR A 268 -7.36 -6.68 7.20
CA TYR A 268 -7.77 -5.95 8.41
C TYR A 268 -9.29 -5.83 8.56
N ALA A 269 -10.01 -5.80 7.44
CA ALA A 269 -11.47 -5.84 7.41
C ALA A 269 -12.07 -7.22 7.75
N GLY A 270 -11.23 -8.24 7.98
CA GLY A 270 -11.65 -9.61 8.30
C GLY A 270 -12.26 -10.36 7.13
N LEU A 271 -11.87 -10.00 5.88
CA LEU A 271 -12.32 -10.65 4.65
C LEU A 271 -11.37 -11.76 4.23
N GLU A 272 -11.92 -12.87 3.72
CA GLU A 272 -11.14 -13.93 3.07
C GLU A 272 -10.53 -13.39 1.76
N ILE A 273 -9.21 -13.53 1.58
CA ILE A 273 -8.52 -13.07 0.37
C ILE A 273 -8.59 -14.18 -0.68
N ILE A 274 -9.35 -13.95 -1.75
CA ILE A 274 -9.45 -14.88 -2.88
C ILE A 274 -8.45 -14.44 -3.96
N LYS A 275 -7.46 -15.31 -4.23
CA LYS A 275 -6.49 -15.12 -5.30
C LYS A 275 -7.03 -15.74 -6.59
N VAL A 276 -7.00 -14.98 -7.68
CA VAL A 276 -7.44 -15.42 -9.01
C VAL A 276 -6.21 -15.54 -9.91
N GLU A 277 -6.04 -16.69 -10.52
CA GLU A 277 -4.94 -16.92 -11.47
C GLU A 277 -5.06 -15.99 -12.69
N GLY A 278 -3.96 -15.38 -13.11
CA GLY A 278 -3.95 -14.40 -14.20
C GLY A 278 -4.56 -13.04 -13.87
N ALA A 279 -5.00 -12.82 -12.62
CA ALA A 279 -5.40 -11.50 -12.19
C ALA A 279 -4.18 -10.58 -12.01
N THR A 280 -4.21 -9.45 -12.69
CA THR A 280 -3.21 -8.38 -12.64
C THR A 280 -3.87 -7.04 -12.35
N GLY A 281 -3.08 -6.01 -12.04
CA GLY A 281 -3.54 -4.62 -11.97
C GLY A 281 -3.46 -3.89 -13.32
N LEU A 282 -3.46 -4.61 -14.43
CA LEU A 282 -3.31 -4.07 -15.78
C LEU A 282 -4.56 -4.38 -16.62
N ALA A 283 -4.70 -3.69 -17.76
CA ALA A 283 -5.84 -3.84 -18.66
C ALA A 283 -6.06 -5.28 -19.20
N ASN A 284 -5.04 -6.12 -19.19
CA ASN A 284 -5.10 -7.52 -19.60
C ASN A 284 -5.35 -8.49 -18.43
N THR A 285 -5.90 -8.02 -17.33
CA THR A 285 -6.25 -8.87 -16.18
C THR A 285 -7.30 -9.92 -16.55
N ASN A 286 -7.34 -11.03 -15.79
CA ASN A 286 -8.36 -12.08 -15.95
C ASN A 286 -9.72 -11.64 -15.38
N TYR A 287 -10.49 -10.87 -16.16
CA TYR A 287 -11.82 -10.36 -15.78
C TYR A 287 -12.82 -11.48 -15.50
N GLU A 288 -12.85 -12.50 -16.37
CA GLU A 288 -13.77 -13.64 -16.26
C GLU A 288 -13.47 -14.45 -15.00
N GLY A 289 -12.21 -14.74 -14.72
CA GLY A 289 -11.80 -15.43 -13.51
C GLY A 289 -12.16 -14.65 -12.24
N LYS A 290 -12.03 -13.33 -12.24
CA LYS A 290 -12.47 -12.47 -11.12
C LYS A 290 -14.00 -12.54 -10.94
N ALA A 291 -14.78 -12.48 -12.02
CA ALA A 291 -16.23 -12.57 -11.98
C ALA A 291 -16.69 -13.94 -11.48
N GLN A 292 -16.10 -15.02 -12.01
CA GLN A 292 -16.40 -16.39 -11.58
C GLN A 292 -16.10 -16.59 -10.09
N ALA A 293 -14.95 -16.13 -9.63
CA ALA A 293 -14.57 -16.21 -8.21
C ALA A 293 -15.56 -15.43 -7.31
N ALA A 294 -16.08 -14.29 -7.78
CA ALA A 294 -17.09 -13.53 -7.02
C ALA A 294 -18.42 -14.29 -6.93
N ILE A 295 -18.86 -14.92 -8.02
CA ILE A 295 -20.08 -15.74 -8.04
C ILE A 295 -19.94 -16.93 -7.09
N GLU A 296 -18.81 -17.64 -7.15
CA GLU A 296 -18.53 -18.77 -6.26
C GLU A 296 -18.47 -18.35 -4.79
N ALA A 297 -17.82 -17.21 -4.50
CA ALA A 297 -17.79 -16.65 -3.16
C ALA A 297 -19.19 -16.33 -2.63
N LEU A 298 -20.07 -15.74 -3.47
CA LEU A 298 -21.44 -15.42 -3.08
C LEU A 298 -22.31 -16.65 -2.76
N HIS A 299 -21.92 -17.87 -3.14
CA HIS A 299 -22.64 -19.07 -2.68
C HIS A 299 -22.47 -19.32 -1.18
N LYS A 300 -21.31 -19.00 -0.62
CA LYS A 300 -20.94 -19.23 0.79
C LYS A 300 -20.86 -17.98 1.65
N ASP A 301 -20.56 -16.82 1.05
CA ASP A 301 -20.33 -15.56 1.74
C ASP A 301 -21.54 -14.62 1.67
N ASP A 302 -21.69 -13.77 2.67
CA ASP A 302 -22.73 -12.75 2.74
C ASP A 302 -22.31 -11.45 2.07
N PHE A 303 -20.98 -11.24 1.95
CA PHE A 303 -20.39 -10.03 1.37
C PHE A 303 -19.19 -10.38 0.49
N VAL A 304 -19.11 -9.75 -0.69
CA VAL A 304 -17.94 -9.83 -1.58
C VAL A 304 -17.52 -8.43 -2.00
N PHE A 305 -16.24 -8.13 -1.85
CA PHE A 305 -15.60 -6.94 -2.41
C PHE A 305 -14.76 -7.34 -3.62
N LEU A 306 -15.25 -7.02 -4.81
CA LEU A 306 -14.61 -7.29 -6.08
C LEU A 306 -13.97 -6.02 -6.63
N HIS A 307 -12.64 -6.00 -6.68
CA HIS A 307 -11.83 -4.91 -7.24
C HIS A 307 -11.32 -5.30 -8.63
N VAL A 308 -11.66 -4.46 -9.63
CA VAL A 308 -11.36 -4.71 -11.05
C VAL A 308 -10.38 -3.68 -11.58
#